data_e60dde3e353380762b138768427af466
#
_entry.id   e60dde3e353380762b138768427af466
#
_cell.length_a   1.000
_cell.length_b   1.000
_cell.length_c   1.000
_cell.angle_alpha   90.00
_cell.angle_beta   90.00
_cell.angle_gamma   90.00
#
_symmetry.space_group_name_H-M   'P 1'
#
loop_
_entity.id
_entity.type
_entity.pdbx_description
1 polymer ?
#
loop_
_entity_poly.entity_id
_entity_poly.type
_entity_poly.pdbx_seq_one_letter_code
_entity_poly.pdbx_strand_id
1 'polypeptide(L)'
;MRIRRIIRAAAIGGLAISGFALPPVAAAASPAAAIRGEYRAVLTAEYFGPASVVCGNLTAAGVRSFTAAASEESCTAAYDQLRHILHHKQPDNDNSGYTAKAYRSVVAEFMADLTVSVHGKRASVHGPSGLGPSKLVEVHGRWRFSAYPPTVES
;
A
#
# COMPACT_ATOMS: atom_id res chain seq x y z
N MET A 1 54.02 -53.33 -51.60
CA MET A 1 52.54 -53.21 -51.58
C MET A 1 52.15 -52.61 -50.25
N ARG A 2 51.81 -51.30 -50.12
CA ARG A 2 51.52 -50.62 -48.88
C ARG A 2 50.10 -50.09 -48.96
N ILE A 3 49.21 -50.65 -48.15
CA ILE A 3 47.85 -50.24 -48.02
C ILE A 3 47.78 -49.07 -47.01
N ARG A 4 47.42 -47.88 -47.48
CA ARG A 4 47.15 -46.72 -46.63
C ARG A 4 45.70 -46.78 -46.12
N ARG A 5 45.51 -46.91 -44.81
CA ARG A 5 44.21 -46.77 -44.14
C ARG A 5 43.89 -45.30 -44.00
N ILE A 6 42.79 -44.89 -44.57
CA ILE A 6 42.22 -43.55 -44.42
C ILE A 6 41.30 -43.59 -43.19
N ILE A 7 41.66 -42.88 -42.13
CA ILE A 7 40.81 -42.67 -40.95
C ILE A 7 39.91 -41.48 -41.23
N ARG A 8 38.63 -41.71 -41.35
CA ARG A 8 37.62 -40.64 -41.40
C ARG A 8 37.33 -40.20 -39.98
N ALA A 9 37.64 -38.95 -39.61
CA ALA A 9 37.23 -38.32 -38.38
C ALA A 9 35.77 -37.89 -38.53
N ALA A 10 34.87 -38.48 -37.68
CA ALA A 10 33.51 -38.05 -37.56
C ALA A 10 33.46 -36.81 -36.63
N ALA A 11 33.04 -35.68 -37.17
CA ALA A 11 32.79 -34.49 -36.39
C ALA A 11 31.46 -34.67 -35.61
N ILE A 12 31.56 -34.77 -34.29
CA ILE A 12 30.40 -34.75 -33.38
C ILE A 12 29.96 -33.30 -33.25
N GLY A 13 28.88 -32.94 -33.92
CA GLY A 13 28.23 -31.65 -33.77
C GLY A 13 27.64 -31.50 -32.35
N GLY A 14 28.25 -30.65 -31.55
CA GLY A 14 27.71 -30.28 -30.27
C GLY A 14 26.42 -29.46 -30.43
N LEU A 15 25.28 -30.04 -30.00
CA LEU A 15 24.02 -29.30 -29.79
C LEU A 15 24.21 -28.34 -28.61
N ALA A 16 24.38 -27.04 -28.91
CA ALA A 16 24.28 -25.99 -27.90
C ALA A 16 22.83 -25.90 -27.43
N ILE A 17 22.56 -26.45 -26.24
CA ILE A 17 21.29 -26.26 -25.56
C ILE A 17 21.29 -24.81 -25.07
N SER A 18 20.63 -23.92 -25.82
CA SER A 18 20.33 -22.56 -25.37
C SER A 18 19.45 -22.64 -24.15
N GLY A 19 20.04 -22.50 -22.97
CA GLY A 19 19.31 -22.41 -21.73
C GLY A 19 18.41 -21.17 -21.79
N PHE A 20 17.09 -21.39 -21.91
CA PHE A 20 16.10 -20.35 -21.67
C PHE A 20 16.20 -19.96 -20.19
N ALA A 21 16.87 -18.86 -19.90
CA ALA A 21 16.81 -18.24 -18.60
C ALA A 21 15.37 -17.77 -18.42
N LEU A 22 14.60 -18.46 -17.56
CA LEU A 22 13.29 -18.00 -17.14
C LEU A 22 13.47 -16.62 -16.48
N PRO A 23 12.62 -15.64 -16.81
CA PRO A 23 12.67 -14.36 -16.14
C PRO A 23 12.50 -14.56 -14.64
N PRO A 24 13.23 -13.80 -13.80
CA PRO A 24 13.07 -13.93 -12.36
C PRO A 24 11.60 -13.69 -12.01
N VAL A 25 10.98 -14.68 -11.38
CA VAL A 25 9.63 -14.54 -10.82
C VAL A 25 9.76 -13.42 -9.79
N ALA A 26 9.11 -12.28 -10.06
CA ALA A 26 9.07 -11.18 -9.12
C ALA A 26 8.55 -11.73 -7.78
N ALA A 27 9.39 -11.68 -6.76
CA ALA A 27 9.00 -12.15 -5.44
C ALA A 27 7.76 -11.37 -5.00
N ALA A 28 6.67 -12.08 -4.68
CA ALA A 28 5.46 -11.46 -4.19
C ALA A 28 5.79 -10.62 -2.95
N ALA A 29 5.32 -9.39 -2.92
CA ALA A 29 5.54 -8.51 -1.77
C ALA A 29 5.02 -9.20 -0.49
N SER A 30 5.78 -9.10 0.60
CA SER A 30 5.30 -9.63 1.87
C SER A 30 3.98 -8.97 2.28
N PRO A 31 3.08 -9.66 3.01
CA PRO A 31 1.83 -9.07 3.48
C PRO A 31 2.04 -7.73 4.19
N ALA A 32 3.08 -7.60 5.00
CA ALA A 32 3.42 -6.36 5.68
C ALA A 32 3.81 -5.24 4.69
N ALA A 33 4.56 -5.55 3.64
CA ALA A 33 4.91 -4.59 2.60
C ALA A 33 3.67 -4.16 1.80
N ALA A 34 2.77 -5.08 1.48
CA ALA A 34 1.50 -4.78 0.82
C ALA A 34 0.63 -3.85 1.68
N ILE A 35 0.50 -4.13 2.99
CA ILE A 35 -0.24 -3.29 3.94
C ILE A 35 0.35 -1.88 4.02
N ARG A 36 1.67 -1.78 4.11
CA ARG A 36 2.35 -0.46 4.10
C ARG A 36 2.08 0.31 2.82
N GLY A 37 2.02 -0.38 1.67
CA GLY A 37 1.66 0.21 0.39
C GLY A 37 0.24 0.78 0.37
N GLU A 38 -0.75 -0.01 0.82
CA GLU A 38 -2.15 0.43 0.91
C GLU A 38 -2.31 1.60 1.89
N TYR A 39 -1.61 1.54 3.02
CA TYR A 39 -1.63 2.62 4.01
C TYR A 39 -1.12 3.93 3.42
N ARG A 40 0.04 3.88 2.77
CA ARG A 40 0.61 5.06 2.09
C ARG A 40 -0.31 5.59 1.00
N ALA A 41 -0.94 4.71 0.22
CA ALA A 41 -1.87 5.10 -0.84
C ALA A 41 -3.07 5.85 -0.27
N VAL A 42 -3.68 5.36 0.82
CA VAL A 42 -4.82 6.00 1.49
C VAL A 42 -4.41 7.35 2.06
N LEU A 43 -3.36 7.42 2.89
CA LEU A 43 -2.88 8.69 3.45
C LEU A 43 -2.53 9.72 2.37
N THR A 44 -1.90 9.29 1.28
CA THR A 44 -1.60 10.20 0.17
C THR A 44 -2.88 10.68 -0.50
N ALA A 45 -3.87 9.80 -0.65
CA ALA A 45 -5.13 10.14 -1.31
C ALA A 45 -6.01 11.07 -0.46
N GLU A 46 -5.91 11.04 0.86
CA GLU A 46 -6.63 11.97 1.74
C GLU A 46 -6.39 13.43 1.37
N TYR A 47 -5.19 13.75 0.96
CA TYR A 47 -4.82 15.11 0.59
C TYR A 47 -4.80 15.36 -0.92
N PHE A 48 -4.25 14.41 -1.70
CA PHE A 48 -3.94 14.63 -3.13
C PHE A 48 -4.85 13.86 -4.08
N GLY A 49 -5.54 12.83 -3.61
CA GLY A 49 -6.24 11.87 -4.46
C GLY A 49 -7.75 12.08 -4.52
N PRO A 50 -8.45 11.23 -5.24
CA PRO A 50 -9.90 11.18 -5.26
C PRO A 50 -10.47 10.34 -4.12
N ALA A 51 -11.70 10.63 -3.69
CA ALA A 51 -12.46 9.87 -2.69
C ALA A 51 -12.50 8.36 -2.99
N SER A 52 -12.53 7.97 -4.26
CA SER A 52 -12.59 6.56 -4.68
C SER A 52 -11.39 5.73 -4.21
N VAL A 53 -10.22 6.34 -4.03
CA VAL A 53 -9.04 5.64 -3.48
C VAL A 53 -9.23 5.36 -2.00
N VAL A 54 -9.65 6.35 -1.22
CA VAL A 54 -9.90 6.16 0.23
C VAL A 54 -11.06 5.19 0.43
N CYS A 55 -12.22 5.48 -0.13
CA CYS A 55 -13.43 4.66 0.03
C CYS A 55 -13.27 3.24 -0.54
N GLY A 56 -12.53 3.08 -1.64
CA GLY A 56 -12.25 1.78 -2.24
C GLY A 56 -11.32 0.89 -1.41
N ASN A 57 -10.57 1.47 -0.47
CA ASN A 57 -9.71 0.75 0.45
C ASN A 57 -10.37 0.45 1.80
N LEU A 58 -11.63 0.82 1.99
CA LEU A 58 -12.42 0.48 3.18
C LEU A 58 -13.28 -0.78 2.93
N THR A 59 -13.48 -1.56 3.99
CA THR A 59 -14.58 -2.54 4.03
C THR A 59 -15.89 -1.82 4.34
N ALA A 60 -17.03 -2.51 4.26
CA ALA A 60 -18.31 -1.95 4.72
C ALA A 60 -18.28 -1.49 6.19
N ALA A 61 -17.52 -2.20 7.04
CA ALA A 61 -17.32 -1.77 8.43
C ALA A 61 -16.42 -0.52 8.51
N GLY A 62 -15.37 -0.47 7.71
CA GLY A 62 -14.50 0.70 7.60
C GLY A 62 -15.24 1.94 7.11
N VAL A 63 -16.11 1.79 6.12
CA VAL A 63 -16.97 2.88 5.64
C VAL A 63 -17.87 3.38 6.76
N ARG A 64 -18.57 2.49 7.48
CA ARG A 64 -19.41 2.91 8.62
C ARG A 64 -18.62 3.62 9.71
N SER A 65 -17.41 3.15 10.03
CA SER A 65 -16.54 3.81 11.00
C SER A 65 -16.14 5.21 10.53
N PHE A 66 -15.80 5.35 9.27
CA PHE A 66 -15.39 6.63 8.69
C PHE A 66 -16.53 7.64 8.63
N THR A 67 -17.69 7.22 8.11
CA THR A 67 -18.87 8.10 8.04
C THR A 67 -19.38 8.51 9.42
N ALA A 68 -19.37 7.60 10.40
CA ALA A 68 -19.74 7.91 11.78
C ALA A 68 -18.78 8.94 12.40
N ALA A 69 -17.48 8.80 12.21
CA ALA A 69 -16.48 9.76 12.72
C ALA A 69 -16.65 11.16 12.10
N ALA A 70 -17.05 11.23 10.85
CA ALA A 70 -17.30 12.48 10.14
C ALA A 70 -18.73 13.02 10.34
N SER A 71 -19.63 12.27 10.97
CA SER A 71 -21.06 12.57 11.04
C SER A 71 -21.73 12.74 9.67
N GLU A 72 -21.28 11.95 8.68
CA GLU A 72 -21.72 12.02 7.28
C GLU A 72 -22.46 10.75 6.86
N GLU A 73 -23.34 10.88 5.86
CA GLU A 73 -24.16 9.76 5.39
C GLU A 73 -23.44 8.88 4.36
N SER A 74 -22.39 9.39 3.70
CA SER A 74 -21.66 8.66 2.68
C SER A 74 -20.15 8.79 2.82
N CYS A 75 -19.44 7.78 2.33
CA CYS A 75 -17.98 7.80 2.36
C CYS A 75 -17.40 8.99 1.57
N THR A 76 -18.02 9.38 0.47
CA THR A 76 -17.58 10.53 -0.32
C THR A 76 -17.75 11.83 0.46
N ALA A 77 -18.90 12.02 1.13
CA ALA A 77 -19.12 13.20 1.95
C ALA A 77 -18.14 13.27 3.12
N ALA A 78 -17.91 12.13 3.80
CA ALA A 78 -16.91 12.04 4.86
C ALA A 78 -15.49 12.37 4.36
N TYR A 79 -15.15 11.91 3.15
CA TYR A 79 -13.88 12.25 2.53
C TYR A 79 -13.77 13.75 2.20
N ASP A 80 -14.82 14.33 1.65
CA ASP A 80 -14.83 15.77 1.29
C ASP A 80 -14.67 16.63 2.54
N GLN A 81 -15.30 16.25 3.65
CA GLN A 81 -15.11 16.90 4.94
C GLN A 81 -13.67 16.77 5.45
N LEU A 82 -13.10 15.55 5.44
CA LEU A 82 -11.71 15.32 5.81
C LEU A 82 -10.77 16.18 4.98
N ARG A 83 -10.95 16.17 3.65
CA ARG A 83 -10.16 16.97 2.74
C ARG A 83 -10.29 18.47 3.01
N HIS A 84 -11.49 18.94 3.32
CA HIS A 84 -11.71 20.32 3.72
C HIS A 84 -10.89 20.66 4.97
N ILE A 85 -10.91 19.83 6.00
CA ILE A 85 -10.11 20.02 7.22
C ILE A 85 -8.62 20.04 6.91
N LEU A 86 -8.13 19.13 6.06
CA LEU A 86 -6.71 19.07 5.71
C LEU A 86 -6.22 20.27 4.89
N HIS A 87 -7.08 20.84 4.06
CA HIS A 87 -6.72 22.00 3.19
C HIS A 87 -7.07 23.36 3.79
N HIS A 88 -8.11 23.40 4.59
CA HIS A 88 -8.61 24.61 5.21
C HIS A 88 -8.54 24.43 6.72
N LYS A 89 -7.94 25.28 7.34
CA LYS A 89 -7.82 25.63 8.73
C LYS A 89 -8.55 24.84 9.81
N GLN A 90 -7.83 24.56 10.89
CA GLN A 90 -8.40 24.37 12.23
C GLN A 90 -8.65 25.75 12.89
N PRO A 91 -9.82 25.96 13.50
CA PRO A 91 -10.25 27.26 14.00
C PRO A 91 -9.42 27.84 15.16
N ASP A 92 -8.62 27.02 15.84
CA ASP A 92 -7.90 27.40 17.04
C ASP A 92 -6.40 27.65 16.86
N ASN A 93 -5.89 27.43 15.68
CA ASN A 93 -4.50 27.71 15.36
C ASN A 93 -4.41 28.70 14.20
N ASP A 94 -3.53 29.61 14.34
CA ASP A 94 -3.30 30.81 13.54
C ASP A 94 -2.96 30.56 12.09
N ASN A 95 -3.42 29.47 11.50
CA ASN A 95 -3.27 29.34 10.09
C ASN A 95 -3.68 28.07 9.39
N SER A 96 -3.98 28.28 8.22
CA SER A 96 -3.86 27.50 7.00
C SER A 96 -3.65 25.99 7.21
N GLY A 97 -4.50 25.17 6.64
CA GLY A 97 -4.36 23.73 6.52
C GLY A 97 -2.97 23.32 6.06
N TYR A 98 -2.67 22.08 6.05
CA TYR A 98 -1.35 21.61 5.63
C TYR A 98 -1.00 22.11 4.23
N THR A 99 0.23 22.62 4.08
CA THR A 99 0.78 22.76 2.73
C THR A 99 1.07 21.38 2.16
N ALA A 100 1.07 21.24 0.86
CA ALA A 100 1.42 19.97 0.19
C ALA A 100 2.77 19.40 0.66
N LYS A 101 3.75 20.27 0.94
CA LYS A 101 5.06 19.87 1.45
C LYS A 101 4.97 19.37 2.89
N ALA A 102 4.29 20.10 3.76
CA ALA A 102 4.11 19.71 5.16
C ALA A 102 3.36 18.38 5.27
N TYR A 103 2.28 18.19 4.50
CA TYR A 103 1.54 16.94 4.52
C TYR A 103 2.38 15.74 4.08
N ARG A 104 3.21 15.88 3.04
CA ARG A 104 4.14 14.80 2.63
C ARG A 104 5.13 14.46 3.74
N SER A 105 5.64 15.44 4.47
CA SER A 105 6.53 15.19 5.62
C SER A 105 5.82 14.41 6.71
N VAL A 106 4.60 14.81 7.08
CA VAL A 106 3.78 14.09 8.07
C VAL A 106 3.54 12.63 7.64
N VAL A 107 3.16 12.40 6.38
CA VAL A 107 3.00 11.04 5.86
C VAL A 107 4.31 10.25 5.91
N ALA A 108 5.43 10.86 5.58
CA ALA A 108 6.73 10.20 5.61
C ALA A 108 7.14 9.79 7.03
N GLU A 109 6.98 10.68 8.01
CA GLU A 109 7.24 10.43 9.43
C GLU A 109 6.31 9.33 9.97
N PHE A 110 5.00 9.43 9.67
CA PHE A 110 4.05 8.40 10.05
C PHE A 110 4.44 7.02 9.51
N MET A 111 4.82 6.95 8.23
CA MET A 111 5.21 5.70 7.59
C MET A 111 6.54 5.13 8.11
N ALA A 112 7.44 5.97 8.64
CA ALA A 112 8.70 5.52 9.23
C ALA A 112 8.46 4.72 10.51
N ASP A 113 7.54 5.18 11.36
CA ASP A 113 7.24 4.58 12.66
C ASP A 113 6.12 3.52 12.60
N LEU A 114 5.58 3.26 11.41
CA LEU A 114 4.50 2.31 11.24
C LEU A 114 4.95 0.88 11.52
N THR A 115 4.32 0.21 12.47
CA THR A 115 4.51 -1.22 12.73
C THR A 115 3.30 -2.01 12.26
N VAL A 116 3.54 -3.17 11.64
CA VAL A 116 2.51 -4.03 11.07
C VAL A 116 2.62 -5.43 11.66
N SER A 117 1.56 -5.91 12.27
CA SER A 117 1.44 -7.28 12.76
C SER A 117 0.37 -8.02 11.96
N VAL A 118 0.75 -9.14 11.32
CA VAL A 118 -0.14 -9.91 10.44
C VAL A 118 -0.45 -11.26 11.08
N HIS A 119 -1.73 -11.61 11.13
CA HIS A 119 -2.25 -12.88 11.63
C HIS A 119 -3.27 -13.46 10.63
N GLY A 120 -2.80 -14.33 9.76
CA GLY A 120 -3.62 -14.87 8.67
C GLY A 120 -4.15 -13.76 7.75
N LYS A 121 -5.46 -13.64 7.64
CA LYS A 121 -6.15 -12.61 6.84
C LYS A 121 -6.51 -11.33 7.62
N ARG A 122 -5.91 -11.13 8.78
CA ARG A 122 -6.10 -9.94 9.60
C ARG A 122 -4.76 -9.30 9.90
N ALA A 123 -4.76 -7.98 10.00
CA ALA A 123 -3.59 -7.24 10.41
C ALA A 123 -3.96 -6.12 11.37
N SER A 124 -3.03 -5.83 12.27
CA SER A 124 -3.06 -4.64 13.11
C SER A 124 -1.90 -3.75 12.72
N VAL A 125 -2.17 -2.47 12.64
CA VAL A 125 -1.17 -1.45 12.31
C VAL A 125 -1.14 -0.44 13.44
N HIS A 126 0.06 -0.17 13.93
CA HIS A 126 0.31 0.82 14.97
C HIS A 126 1.19 1.92 14.37
N GLY A 127 0.71 3.14 14.43
CA GLY A 127 1.44 4.35 14.07
C GLY A 127 2.10 5.01 15.29
N PRO A 128 2.70 6.17 15.11
CA PRO A 128 3.22 6.98 16.21
C PRO A 128 2.14 7.29 17.23
N SER A 129 2.56 7.63 18.45
CA SER A 129 1.69 7.87 19.61
C SER A 129 0.56 8.87 19.28
N GLY A 130 -0.67 8.47 19.54
CA GLY A 130 -1.88 9.28 19.27
C GLY A 130 -2.75 8.74 18.12
N LEU A 131 -2.22 7.85 17.29
CA LEU A 131 -3.02 7.15 16.30
C LEU A 131 -3.35 5.76 16.82
N GLY A 132 -4.62 5.50 17.07
CA GLY A 132 -5.08 4.19 17.54
C GLY A 132 -4.74 3.07 16.56
N PRO A 133 -4.78 1.81 17.02
CA PRO A 133 -4.51 0.68 16.15
C PRO A 133 -5.52 0.61 15.02
N SER A 134 -5.05 0.66 13.78
CA SER A 134 -5.87 0.39 12.61
C SER A 134 -5.94 -1.09 12.35
N LYS A 135 -7.12 -1.57 12.00
CA LYS A 135 -7.37 -2.98 11.68
C LYS A 135 -7.60 -3.13 10.19
N LEU A 136 -6.91 -4.09 9.60
CA LEU A 136 -7.10 -4.45 8.21
C LEU A 136 -7.53 -5.92 8.11
N VAL A 137 -8.22 -6.22 7.04
CA VAL A 137 -8.58 -7.58 6.63
C VAL A 137 -8.24 -7.77 5.16
N GLU A 138 -7.82 -8.98 4.81
CA GLU A 138 -7.62 -9.36 3.43
C GLU A 138 -8.95 -9.76 2.81
N VAL A 139 -9.34 -9.07 1.75
CA VAL A 139 -10.55 -9.31 0.97
C VAL A 139 -10.16 -9.49 -0.49
N HIS A 140 -10.39 -10.69 -1.04
CA HIS A 140 -10.04 -11.04 -2.42
C HIS A 140 -8.58 -10.72 -2.79
N GLY A 141 -7.64 -11.06 -1.90
CA GLY A 141 -6.21 -10.84 -2.10
C GLY A 141 -5.73 -9.39 -1.92
N ARG A 142 -6.59 -8.51 -1.42
CA ARG A 142 -6.24 -7.11 -1.13
C ARG A 142 -6.51 -6.77 0.33
N TRP A 143 -5.60 -6.02 0.93
CA TRP A 143 -5.79 -5.50 2.28
C TRP A 143 -6.71 -4.29 2.27
N ARG A 144 -7.72 -4.30 3.16
CA ARG A 144 -8.68 -3.20 3.31
C ARG A 144 -8.85 -2.85 4.77
N PHE A 145 -9.05 -1.59 5.05
CA PHE A 145 -9.30 -1.11 6.41
C PHE A 145 -10.70 -1.53 6.88
N SER A 146 -10.75 -2.23 8.01
CA SER A 146 -12.01 -2.61 8.68
C SER A 146 -12.45 -1.59 9.73
N ALA A 147 -11.54 -0.69 10.13
CA ALA A 147 -11.84 0.54 10.84
C ALA A 147 -10.98 1.63 10.22
N TYR A 148 -11.52 2.81 10.02
CA TYR A 148 -10.76 3.94 9.54
C TYR A 148 -9.82 4.39 10.66
N PRO A 149 -8.55 4.68 10.37
CA PRO A 149 -7.66 5.21 11.38
C PRO A 149 -8.29 6.48 11.96
N PRO A 150 -8.25 6.67 13.27
CA PRO A 150 -8.68 7.93 13.85
C PRO A 150 -7.84 9.03 13.19
N THR A 151 -8.52 10.01 12.60
CA THR A 151 -7.89 11.25 12.21
C THR A 151 -7.20 11.81 13.45
N VAL A 152 -6.00 12.32 13.30
CA VAL A 152 -5.25 12.95 14.38
C VAL A 152 -6.18 14.00 15.02
N GLU A 153 -6.80 13.65 16.14
CA GLU A 153 -7.40 14.65 17.00
C GLU A 153 -6.22 15.45 17.58
N SER A 154 -6.11 16.65 17.12
CA SER A 154 -5.15 17.64 17.57
C SER A 154 -5.48 18.17 18.95
#